data_7b58d9dd53c7e6da8deedff04c2ff0bd
#
_entry.id   7b58d9dd53c7e6da8deedff04c2ff0bd
#
_cell.length_a   1.000
_cell.length_b   1.000
_cell.length_c   1.000
_cell.angle_alpha   90.00
_cell.angle_beta   90.00
_cell.angle_gamma   90.00
#
_symmetry.space_group_name_H-M   'P 1'
#
loop_
_entity.id
_entity.type
_entity.pdbx_description
1 polymer ?
#
loop_
_entity_poly.entity_id
_entity_poly.type
_entity_poly.pdbx_seq_one_letter_code
_entity_poly.pdbx_strand_id
1 'polypeptide(L)'
;NMCVHPDDPPYPVFGLPRIIGCAEDIQWMLDAVPNKHNGLTFCAGSFSAGEHNDCVAMAKQFADRTHFVHLRSCYIFPNGNFTEASHLGGRGHLIELCRIFEKAEQEGKCNSGRRLPMRVDHGMTFTDEPGGVFDESNHGHNAGYTLLGRMFAMGQIQGVIATVDDELGIEYKQPGFYD
;
A
#
# COMPACT_ATOMS: atom_id res chain seq x y z
N ASN A 1 -7.16 -12.67 -11.68
CA ASN A 1 -5.86 -12.03 -11.81
C ASN A 1 -4.91 -12.57 -10.74
N MET A 2 -3.67 -12.74 -11.10
CA MET A 2 -2.58 -13.01 -10.16
C MET A 2 -1.95 -11.68 -9.74
N CYS A 3 -1.64 -11.51 -8.46
CA CYS A 3 -1.05 -10.29 -7.93
C CYS A 3 0.24 -10.64 -7.20
N VAL A 4 1.39 -10.25 -7.75
CA VAL A 4 2.66 -10.41 -7.06
C VAL A 4 2.80 -9.26 -6.05
N HIS A 5 3.05 -9.62 -4.79
CA HIS A 5 3.38 -8.66 -3.74
C HIS A 5 4.88 -8.37 -3.77
N PRO A 6 5.31 -7.10 -3.66
CA PRO A 6 6.73 -6.78 -3.59
C PRO A 6 7.38 -7.36 -2.32
N ASP A 7 8.68 -7.52 -2.39
CA ASP A 7 9.47 -7.91 -1.22
C ASP A 7 9.43 -6.82 -0.14
N ASP A 8 9.41 -7.25 1.11
CA ASP A 8 9.44 -6.36 2.28
C ASP A 8 10.54 -6.83 3.25
N PRO A 9 11.61 -6.03 3.43
CA PRO A 9 11.96 -4.78 2.74
C PRO A 9 12.39 -5.01 1.27
N PRO A 10 12.35 -3.96 0.42
CA PRO A 10 12.64 -4.05 -1.01
C PRO A 10 14.15 -3.94 -1.32
N TYR A 11 14.99 -4.47 -0.45
CA TYR A 11 16.44 -4.51 -0.57
C TYR A 11 17.00 -5.82 -0.01
N PRO A 12 18.21 -6.27 -0.40
CA PRO A 12 18.79 -7.53 0.05
C PRO A 12 18.87 -7.63 1.56
N VAL A 13 18.51 -8.79 2.11
CA VAL A 13 18.56 -9.11 3.54
C VAL A 13 19.40 -10.37 3.73
N PHE A 14 20.34 -10.34 4.68
CA PHE A 14 21.30 -11.43 4.94
C PHE A 14 22.11 -11.87 3.70
N GLY A 15 22.36 -10.94 2.76
CA GLY A 15 23.06 -11.26 1.51
C GLY A 15 22.18 -11.96 0.45
N LEU A 16 20.90 -12.17 0.72
CA LEU A 16 19.97 -12.76 -0.23
C LEU A 16 19.30 -11.66 -1.06
N PRO A 17 19.26 -11.82 -2.40
CA PRO A 17 18.61 -10.85 -3.29
C PRO A 17 17.10 -10.86 -3.11
N ARG A 18 16.47 -9.79 -3.57
CA ARG A 18 15.00 -9.69 -3.70
C ARG A 18 14.60 -9.96 -5.15
N ILE A 19 13.31 -10.25 -5.35
CA ILE A 19 12.73 -10.56 -6.66
C ILE A 19 12.01 -9.34 -7.21
N ILE A 20 11.17 -8.69 -6.38
CA ILE A 20 10.40 -7.50 -6.76
C ILE A 20 10.65 -6.42 -5.70
N GLY A 21 11.63 -5.56 -5.94
CA GLY A 21 12.03 -4.49 -5.02
C GLY A 21 11.97 -3.08 -5.63
N CYS A 22 11.86 -2.96 -6.95
CA CYS A 22 11.90 -1.67 -7.66
C CYS A 22 11.07 -1.69 -8.95
N ALA A 23 11.01 -0.55 -9.64
CA ALA A 23 10.27 -0.42 -10.90
C ALA A 23 10.81 -1.32 -12.00
N GLU A 24 12.11 -1.49 -12.08
CA GLU A 24 12.80 -2.33 -13.07
C GLU A 24 12.42 -3.81 -12.91
N ASP A 25 12.34 -4.29 -11.67
CA ASP A 25 11.93 -5.66 -11.38
C ASP A 25 10.49 -5.92 -11.79
N ILE A 26 9.59 -4.96 -11.50
CA ILE A 26 8.18 -5.03 -11.92
C ILE A 26 8.11 -5.09 -13.44
N GLN A 27 8.80 -4.18 -14.12
CA GLN A 27 8.80 -4.14 -15.59
C GLN A 27 9.30 -5.46 -16.18
N TRP A 28 10.40 -5.99 -15.63
CA TRP A 28 10.92 -7.29 -16.06
C TRP A 28 9.90 -8.43 -15.91
N MET A 29 9.22 -8.48 -14.78
CA MET A 29 8.17 -9.49 -14.50
C MET A 29 7.01 -9.36 -15.50
N LEU A 30 6.57 -8.13 -15.78
CA LEU A 30 5.46 -7.88 -16.69
C LEU A 30 5.82 -8.17 -18.15
N ASP A 31 7.06 -7.92 -18.54
CA ASP A 31 7.57 -8.21 -19.89
C ASP A 31 7.80 -9.71 -20.10
N ALA A 32 8.26 -10.41 -19.08
CA ALA A 32 8.44 -11.87 -19.13
C ALA A 32 7.13 -12.61 -19.39
N VAL A 33 6.01 -12.10 -18.88
CA VAL A 33 4.67 -12.65 -19.10
C VAL A 33 3.69 -11.51 -19.37
N PRO A 34 3.58 -11.04 -20.63
CA PRO A 34 2.79 -9.85 -20.99
C PRO A 34 1.28 -10.13 -21.03
N ASN A 35 0.77 -10.86 -20.03
CA ASN A 35 -0.63 -11.19 -19.90
C ASN A 35 -1.29 -10.24 -18.88
N LYS A 36 -2.46 -9.69 -19.24
CA LYS A 36 -3.18 -8.75 -18.36
C LYS A 36 -3.54 -9.31 -16.98
N HIS A 37 -3.58 -10.64 -16.84
CA HIS A 37 -3.84 -11.29 -15.56
C HIS A 37 -2.58 -11.50 -14.70
N ASN A 38 -1.39 -11.23 -15.27
CA ASN A 38 -0.13 -11.14 -14.53
C ASN A 38 0.02 -9.69 -14.06
N GLY A 39 -0.10 -9.44 -12.78
CA GLY A 39 -0.14 -8.10 -12.24
C GLY A 39 0.44 -8.00 -10.84
N LEU A 40 0.15 -6.88 -10.21
CA LEU A 40 0.81 -6.42 -9.01
C LEU A 40 -0.20 -6.21 -7.88
N THR A 41 0.18 -6.63 -6.68
CA THR A 41 -0.27 -5.99 -5.45
C THR A 41 0.63 -4.79 -5.21
N PHE A 42 0.16 -3.58 -5.47
CA PHE A 42 0.95 -2.39 -5.22
C PHE A 42 0.98 -2.12 -3.71
N CYS A 43 2.05 -2.51 -3.05
CA CYS A 43 2.25 -2.23 -1.62
C CYS A 43 3.11 -0.98 -1.44
N ALA A 44 2.46 0.15 -1.17
CA ALA A 44 3.16 1.41 -0.95
C ALA A 44 4.11 1.35 0.25
N GLY A 45 3.76 0.59 1.29
CA GLY A 45 4.62 0.38 2.46
C GLY A 45 5.92 -0.33 2.10
N SER A 46 5.84 -1.46 1.39
CA SER A 46 7.03 -2.19 0.97
C SER A 46 7.92 -1.35 0.08
N PHE A 47 7.37 -0.70 -0.95
CA PHE A 47 8.17 0.16 -1.83
C PHE A 47 8.74 1.38 -1.10
N SER A 48 7.98 2.01 -0.20
CA SER A 48 8.43 3.20 0.54
C SER A 48 9.52 2.91 1.59
N ALA A 49 9.72 1.63 1.96
CA ALA A 49 10.84 1.21 2.79
C ALA A 49 12.20 1.23 2.05
N GLY A 50 12.21 1.39 0.73
CA GLY A 50 13.41 1.58 -0.09
C GLY A 50 13.61 3.04 -0.48
N GLU A 51 14.76 3.62 -0.15
CA GLU A 51 15.07 5.02 -0.51
C GLU A 51 15.08 5.28 -2.02
N HIS A 52 15.41 4.27 -2.80
CA HIS A 52 15.50 4.32 -4.26
C HIS A 52 14.14 4.36 -4.97
N ASN A 53 13.05 4.09 -4.27
CA ASN A 53 11.72 4.01 -4.85
C ASN A 53 10.96 5.34 -4.75
N ASP A 54 10.34 5.75 -5.86
CA ASP A 54 9.32 6.78 -5.93
C ASP A 54 7.95 6.11 -6.13
N CYS A 55 7.19 5.96 -5.05
CA CYS A 55 5.90 5.29 -5.06
C CYS A 55 4.89 5.97 -6.02
N VAL A 56 4.95 7.28 -6.18
CA VAL A 56 4.05 8.04 -7.06
C VAL A 56 4.36 7.77 -8.52
N ALA A 57 5.64 7.82 -8.90
CA ALA A 57 6.08 7.49 -10.26
C ALA A 57 5.75 6.04 -10.61
N MET A 58 6.03 5.10 -9.69
CA MET A 58 5.72 3.68 -9.87
C MET A 58 4.22 3.42 -10.01
N ALA A 59 3.38 4.06 -9.19
CA ALA A 59 1.93 3.93 -9.30
C ALA A 59 1.41 4.43 -10.66
N LYS A 60 1.90 5.58 -11.15
CA LYS A 60 1.55 6.09 -12.48
C LYS A 60 1.94 5.13 -13.60
N GLN A 61 3.10 4.48 -13.46
CA GLN A 61 3.62 3.56 -14.47
C GLN A 61 2.84 2.23 -14.52
N PHE A 62 2.42 1.71 -13.36
CA PHE A 62 1.90 0.35 -13.23
C PHE A 62 0.43 0.25 -12.81
N ALA A 63 -0.32 1.36 -12.81
CA ALA A 63 -1.73 1.35 -12.40
C ALA A 63 -2.58 0.36 -13.21
N ASP A 64 -2.36 0.25 -14.53
CA ASP A 64 -3.08 -0.64 -15.44
C ASP A 64 -2.80 -2.15 -15.19
N ARG A 65 -1.73 -2.44 -14.49
CA ARG A 65 -1.31 -3.81 -14.11
C ARG A 65 -1.44 -4.06 -12.60
N THR A 66 -1.98 -3.11 -11.86
CA THR A 66 -2.27 -3.25 -10.43
C THR A 66 -3.65 -3.86 -10.25
N HIS A 67 -3.73 -4.95 -9.48
CA HIS A 67 -4.98 -5.66 -9.20
C HIS A 67 -5.39 -5.62 -7.73
N PHE A 68 -4.52 -5.13 -6.87
CA PHE A 68 -4.76 -4.92 -5.45
C PHE A 68 -3.80 -3.84 -4.92
N VAL A 69 -4.25 -3.03 -3.96
CA VAL A 69 -3.42 -1.96 -3.38
C VAL A 69 -3.33 -2.11 -1.87
N HIS A 70 -2.11 -2.05 -1.35
CA HIS A 70 -1.83 -1.88 0.07
C HIS A 70 -1.40 -0.43 0.33
N LEU A 71 -2.26 0.29 1.05
CA LEU A 71 -2.04 1.70 1.42
C LEU A 71 -1.36 1.77 2.79
N ARG A 72 -0.07 1.51 2.82
CA ARG A 72 0.81 1.57 3.98
C ARG A 72 1.93 2.58 3.71
N SER A 73 2.46 3.22 4.74
CA SER A 73 3.55 4.18 4.61
C SER A 73 4.66 3.93 5.62
N CYS A 74 5.90 4.14 5.22
CA CYS A 74 7.08 3.98 6.05
C CYS A 74 7.85 5.29 6.20
N TYR A 75 8.57 5.41 7.30
CA TYR A 75 9.58 6.43 7.54
C TYR A 75 10.95 5.75 7.57
N ILE A 76 11.93 6.31 6.89
CA ILE A 76 13.30 5.80 6.87
C ILE A 76 14.17 6.73 7.72
N PHE A 77 14.91 6.13 8.65
CA PHE A 77 15.89 6.83 9.49
C PHE A 77 17.21 7.06 8.74
N PRO A 78 18.03 8.03 9.17
CA PRO A 78 19.33 8.30 8.52
C PRO A 78 20.31 7.12 8.47
N ASN A 79 20.11 6.13 9.32
CA ASN A 79 20.91 4.89 9.34
C ASN A 79 20.39 3.79 8.40
N GLY A 80 19.36 4.08 7.60
CA GLY A 80 18.72 3.12 6.68
C GLY A 80 17.68 2.20 7.31
N ASN A 81 17.50 2.21 8.61
CA ASN A 81 16.39 1.50 9.25
C ASN A 81 15.07 2.20 8.92
N PHE A 82 13.97 1.45 8.92
CA PHE A 82 12.64 2.04 8.72
C PHE A 82 11.67 1.61 9.80
N THR A 83 10.59 2.36 9.90
CA THR A 83 9.45 2.06 10.79
C THR A 83 8.14 2.42 10.10
N GLU A 84 7.03 1.93 10.67
CA GLU A 84 5.69 2.35 10.23
C GLU A 84 5.50 3.85 10.44
N ALA A 85 4.93 4.51 9.45
CA ALA A 85 4.49 5.89 9.53
C ALA A 85 2.96 5.98 9.59
N SER A 86 2.45 7.14 10.00
CA SER A 86 1.03 7.46 9.79
C SER A 86 0.69 7.36 8.30
N HIS A 87 -0.52 6.93 7.97
CA HIS A 87 -0.97 6.80 6.58
C HIS A 87 -0.97 8.14 5.82
N LEU A 88 -1.11 9.26 6.50
CA LEU A 88 -0.99 10.60 5.90
C LEU A 88 0.42 11.19 5.99
N GLY A 89 1.37 10.43 6.53
CA GLY A 89 2.78 10.81 6.65
C GLY A 89 3.70 9.83 5.92
N GLY A 90 5.00 9.95 6.19
CA GLY A 90 6.01 9.06 5.61
C GLY A 90 6.18 9.19 4.10
N ARG A 91 6.77 8.16 3.49
CA ARG A 91 7.22 8.15 2.09
C ARG A 91 6.21 7.52 1.11
N GLY A 92 5.08 6.99 1.62
CA GLY A 92 4.07 6.31 0.78
C GLY A 92 3.26 7.27 -0.10
N HIS A 93 3.16 8.56 0.27
CA HIS A 93 2.37 9.57 -0.46
C HIS A 93 0.93 9.13 -0.77
N LEU A 94 0.25 8.55 0.23
CA LEU A 94 -0.99 7.79 0.02
C LEU A 94 -2.15 8.63 -0.53
N ILE A 95 -2.20 9.93 -0.27
CA ILE A 95 -3.20 10.82 -0.87
C ILE A 95 -3.08 10.82 -2.40
N GLU A 96 -1.85 10.95 -2.90
CA GLU A 96 -1.60 10.94 -4.35
C GLU A 96 -1.82 9.56 -4.95
N LEU A 97 -1.46 8.49 -4.23
CA LEU A 97 -1.74 7.12 -4.67
C LEU A 97 -3.25 6.87 -4.80
N CYS A 98 -4.06 7.31 -3.84
CA CYS A 98 -5.52 7.20 -3.94
C CYS A 98 -6.04 7.91 -5.20
N ARG A 99 -5.57 9.12 -5.51
CA ARG A 99 -5.95 9.83 -6.76
C ARG A 99 -5.59 9.04 -8.01
N ILE A 100 -4.38 8.47 -8.05
CA ILE A 100 -3.92 7.70 -9.21
C ILE A 100 -4.78 6.46 -9.41
N PHE A 101 -5.02 5.69 -8.36
CA PHE A 101 -5.73 4.42 -8.47
C PHE A 101 -7.24 4.60 -8.66
N GLU A 102 -7.91 5.54 -7.96
CA GLU A 102 -9.32 5.85 -8.18
C GLU A 102 -9.54 6.37 -9.61
N LYS A 103 -8.66 7.23 -10.10
CA LYS A 103 -8.72 7.69 -11.49
C LYS A 103 -8.51 6.56 -12.49
N ALA A 104 -7.55 5.68 -12.25
CA ALA A 104 -7.29 4.53 -13.12
C ALA A 104 -8.46 3.54 -13.12
N GLU A 105 -9.15 3.37 -11.97
CA GLU A 105 -10.38 2.59 -11.87
C GLU A 105 -11.52 3.24 -12.66
N GLN A 106 -11.75 4.55 -12.47
CA GLN A 106 -12.79 5.31 -13.20
C GLN A 106 -12.60 5.25 -14.72
N GLU A 107 -11.34 5.30 -15.17
CA GLU A 107 -10.99 5.19 -16.59
C GLU A 107 -10.99 3.74 -17.12
N GLY A 108 -11.30 2.76 -16.27
CA GLY A 108 -11.32 1.34 -16.64
C GLY A 108 -9.95 0.74 -16.97
N LYS A 109 -8.88 1.40 -16.55
CA LYS A 109 -7.49 1.00 -16.86
C LYS A 109 -6.97 -0.11 -15.96
N CYS A 110 -7.45 -0.17 -14.72
CA CYS A 110 -6.99 -1.18 -13.77
C CYS A 110 -8.04 -2.27 -13.55
N ASN A 111 -7.58 -3.45 -13.10
CA ASN A 111 -8.40 -4.60 -12.71
C ASN A 111 -9.51 -4.98 -13.70
N SER A 112 -9.28 -4.74 -15.01
CA SER A 112 -10.22 -5.06 -16.10
C SER A 112 -11.61 -4.43 -15.93
N GLY A 113 -11.67 -3.19 -15.44
CA GLY A 113 -12.92 -2.43 -15.22
C GLY A 113 -13.72 -2.88 -13.99
N ARG A 114 -13.14 -3.71 -13.13
CA ARG A 114 -13.72 -4.03 -11.82
C ARG A 114 -13.15 -3.09 -10.77
N ARG A 115 -13.87 -2.98 -9.65
CA ARG A 115 -13.40 -2.23 -8.50
C ARG A 115 -12.02 -2.74 -8.07
N LEU A 116 -11.08 -1.80 -7.88
CA LEU A 116 -9.73 -2.10 -7.42
C LEU A 116 -9.74 -2.24 -5.89
N PRO A 117 -9.53 -3.45 -5.34
CA PRO A 117 -9.51 -3.61 -3.89
C PRO A 117 -8.32 -2.87 -3.28
N MET A 118 -8.59 -2.11 -2.22
CA MET A 118 -7.58 -1.40 -1.44
C MET A 118 -7.69 -1.78 0.04
N ARG A 119 -6.57 -1.88 0.73
CA ARG A 119 -6.54 -2.09 2.18
C ARG A 119 -5.46 -1.20 2.80
N VAL A 120 -5.67 -0.85 4.06
CA VAL A 120 -4.69 -0.07 4.84
C VAL A 120 -3.44 -0.88 5.22
N ASP A 121 -3.48 -2.20 5.00
CA ASP A 121 -2.45 -3.15 5.40
C ASP A 121 -2.24 -3.12 6.92
N HIS A 122 -1.14 -2.64 7.40
CA HIS A 122 -0.89 -2.36 8.82
C HIS A 122 -0.39 -0.92 8.99
N GLY A 123 -0.33 -0.44 10.22
CA GLY A 123 -0.02 0.95 10.50
C GLY A 123 0.74 1.12 11.80
N MET A 124 0.61 2.30 12.40
CA MET A 124 1.24 2.61 13.66
C MET A 124 0.69 1.73 14.79
N THR A 125 1.57 1.34 15.71
CA THR A 125 1.19 0.70 16.97
C THR A 125 1.13 1.79 18.05
N PHE A 126 -0.02 1.91 18.72
CA PHE A 126 -0.17 2.81 19.86
C PHE A 126 0.31 2.12 21.14
N THR A 127 0.88 2.89 22.07
CA THR A 127 1.64 2.35 23.21
C THR A 127 0.79 1.57 24.21
N ASP A 128 -0.46 1.97 24.42
CA ASP A 128 -1.29 1.49 25.53
C ASP A 128 -2.41 0.55 25.06
N GLU A 129 -2.34 0.03 23.84
CA GLU A 129 -3.34 -0.90 23.35
C GLU A 129 -2.92 -2.38 23.51
N PRO A 130 -3.88 -3.31 23.64
CA PRO A 130 -3.59 -4.73 23.63
C PRO A 130 -2.84 -5.12 22.36
N GLY A 131 -1.71 -5.81 22.49
CA GLY A 131 -0.78 -6.08 21.39
C GLY A 131 0.14 -4.91 21.03
N GLY A 132 0.10 -3.81 21.78
CA GLY A 132 1.00 -2.67 21.64
C GLY A 132 2.42 -2.94 22.13
N VAL A 133 3.28 -1.92 22.03
CA VAL A 133 4.73 -2.05 22.34
C VAL A 133 5.01 -2.44 23.78
N PHE A 134 4.12 -2.06 24.72
CA PHE A 134 4.26 -2.35 26.15
C PHE A 134 3.36 -3.48 26.65
N ASP A 135 2.69 -4.20 25.75
CA ASP A 135 1.90 -5.37 26.14
C ASP A 135 2.84 -6.57 26.30
N GLU A 136 3.23 -6.86 27.53
CA GLU A 136 4.09 -8.02 27.88
C GLU A 136 3.43 -9.38 27.55
N SER A 137 2.10 -9.42 27.39
CA SER A 137 1.36 -10.61 26.95
C SER A 137 1.41 -10.83 25.45
N ASN A 138 2.00 -9.91 24.70
CA ASN A 138 2.06 -9.91 23.24
C ASN A 138 3.03 -10.97 22.69
N HIS A 139 2.65 -12.22 22.84
CA HIS A 139 3.41 -13.34 22.28
C HIS A 139 3.08 -13.55 20.80
N GLY A 140 3.77 -12.86 19.90
CA GLY A 140 3.74 -13.13 18.46
C GLY A 140 2.77 -12.30 17.63
N HIS A 141 2.27 -11.18 18.12
CA HIS A 141 1.58 -10.22 17.28
C HIS A 141 2.56 -9.37 16.46
N ASN A 142 2.33 -9.23 15.18
CA ASN A 142 3.11 -8.34 14.34
C ASN A 142 2.80 -6.87 14.69
N ALA A 143 3.83 -6.06 14.86
CA ALA A 143 3.68 -4.63 15.03
C ALA A 143 2.83 -4.04 13.89
N GLY A 144 1.94 -3.11 14.22
CA GLY A 144 1.07 -2.45 13.24
C GLY A 144 -0.25 -3.16 12.92
N TYR A 145 -0.49 -4.37 13.45
CA TYR A 145 -1.75 -5.09 13.25
C TYR A 145 -2.72 -4.93 14.42
N THR A 146 -2.46 -4.01 15.33
CA THR A 146 -3.34 -3.72 16.46
C THR A 146 -4.67 -3.11 16.00
N LEU A 147 -5.71 -3.28 16.83
CA LEU A 147 -7.06 -2.80 16.50
C LEU A 147 -7.09 -1.28 16.32
N LEU A 148 -6.57 -0.53 17.28
CA LEU A 148 -6.61 0.94 17.25
C LEU A 148 -5.78 1.50 16.09
N GLY A 149 -4.58 0.95 15.87
CA GLY A 149 -3.73 1.36 14.75
C GLY A 149 -4.39 1.16 13.40
N ARG A 150 -5.09 0.03 13.20
CA ARG A 150 -5.81 -0.24 11.96
C ARG A 150 -7.09 0.58 11.81
N MET A 151 -7.83 0.81 12.89
CA MET A 151 -9.01 1.70 12.86
C MET A 151 -8.61 3.14 12.54
N PHE A 152 -7.52 3.63 13.14
CA PHE A 152 -6.97 4.94 12.82
C PHE A 152 -6.58 5.05 11.34
N ALA A 153 -5.85 4.08 10.83
CA ALA A 153 -5.47 3.99 9.43
C ALA A 153 -6.68 3.98 8.48
N MET A 154 -7.69 3.15 8.78
CA MET A 154 -8.92 3.10 7.99
C MET A 154 -9.66 4.42 7.97
N GLY A 155 -9.77 5.10 9.12
CA GLY A 155 -10.41 6.42 9.19
C GLY A 155 -9.68 7.45 8.34
N GLN A 156 -8.35 7.47 8.35
CA GLN A 156 -7.54 8.35 7.50
C GLN A 156 -7.78 8.07 6.01
N ILE A 157 -7.67 6.81 5.60
CA ILE A 157 -7.80 6.43 4.18
C ILE A 157 -9.24 6.60 3.67
N GLN A 158 -10.25 6.29 4.47
CA GLN A 158 -11.63 6.52 4.07
C GLN A 158 -11.92 8.02 3.84
N GLY A 159 -11.37 8.89 4.70
CA GLY A 159 -11.48 10.33 4.52
C GLY A 159 -10.79 10.81 3.22
N VAL A 160 -9.61 10.26 2.92
CA VAL A 160 -8.89 10.55 1.66
C VAL A 160 -9.69 10.08 0.45
N ILE A 161 -10.18 8.83 0.44
CA ILE A 161 -10.96 8.29 -0.68
C ILE A 161 -12.23 9.13 -0.90
N ALA A 162 -12.97 9.45 0.16
CA ALA A 162 -14.16 10.28 0.05
C ALA A 162 -13.86 11.66 -0.57
N THR A 163 -12.73 12.26 -0.24
CA THR A 163 -12.29 13.54 -0.83
C THR A 163 -11.89 13.37 -2.29
N VAL A 164 -11.16 12.33 -2.62
CA VAL A 164 -10.73 12.03 -4.00
C VAL A 164 -11.93 11.70 -4.89
N ASP A 165 -12.89 10.93 -4.38
CA ASP A 165 -14.13 10.62 -5.10
C ASP A 165 -14.89 11.90 -5.43
N ASP A 166 -15.02 12.85 -4.49
CA ASP A 166 -15.63 14.16 -4.73
C ASP A 166 -14.86 14.96 -5.80
N GLU A 167 -13.53 15.01 -5.71
CA GLU A 167 -12.65 15.65 -6.72
C GLU A 167 -12.87 15.05 -8.13
N LEU A 168 -13.11 13.74 -8.22
CA LEU A 168 -13.31 13.02 -9.49
C LEU A 168 -14.76 12.95 -9.96
N GLY A 169 -15.69 13.45 -9.18
CA GLY A 169 -17.13 13.35 -9.45
C GLY A 169 -17.68 11.93 -9.33
N ILE A 170 -17.05 11.11 -8.49
CA ILE A 170 -17.47 9.74 -8.17
C ILE A 170 -18.39 9.79 -6.95
N GLU A 171 -19.52 9.10 -6.99
CA GLU A 171 -20.35 8.94 -5.80
C GLU A 171 -19.65 8.04 -4.77
N TYR A 172 -19.22 8.63 -3.66
CA TYR A 172 -18.62 7.87 -2.55
C TYR A 172 -19.67 6.95 -1.92
N LYS A 173 -19.40 5.66 -1.96
CA LYS A 173 -20.22 4.66 -1.27
C LYS A 173 -19.52 4.25 0.01
N GLN A 174 -20.08 4.67 1.13
CA GLN A 174 -19.59 4.23 2.43
C GLN A 174 -19.63 2.69 2.50
N PRO A 175 -18.54 2.02 2.93
CA PRO A 175 -18.56 0.57 3.12
C PRO A 175 -19.72 0.19 4.03
N GLY A 176 -20.59 -0.70 3.55
CA GLY A 176 -21.89 -0.95 4.16
C GLY A 176 -21.81 -1.50 5.58
N PHE A 177 -22.30 -0.72 6.52
CA PHE A 177 -22.83 -1.22 7.79
C PHE A 177 -24.37 -1.32 7.75
N TYR A 178 -25.00 -0.99 6.61
CA TYR A 178 -26.45 -0.75 6.50
C TYR A 178 -27.08 -1.33 5.22
N ASP A 179 -26.33 -2.17 4.47
CA ASP A 179 -26.88 -2.94 3.34
C ASP A 179 -27.39 -4.28 3.77
#